data_80e7c2c35d970c063f072541971185b4
#
_entry.id   80e7c2c35d970c063f072541971185b4
#
_cell.length_a   1.000
_cell.length_b   1.000
_cell.length_c   1.000
_cell.angle_alpha   90.00
_cell.angle_beta   90.00
_cell.angle_gamma   90.00
#
_symmetry.space_group_name_H-M   'P 1'
#
loop_
_entity.id
_entity.type
_entity.pdbx_description
1 polymer ?
#
loop_
_entity_poly.entity_id
_entity_poly.type
_entity_poly.pdbx_seq_one_letter_code
_entity_poly.pdbx_strand_id
1 'polypeptide(L)'
;MKLTISADIELETPSKATYVTWLDVGIADAAGKYGVARVAIVHVGEIADALGDLYPALRGTKLEALCDAYFSQGWYKDDFADGAGIDLIYVESIEIDAAHQHKNLDLAMVRKLCDTLGSGCQLAVMPYRDALAAGRWGQLGFSLTTPGRTNGLMHMKLGYRHAQVVDATGSGDFEVLPTVILHDRHLNN
;
A
#
# COMPACT_ATOMS: atom_id res chain seq x y z
N MET A 1 -19.61 -7.74 -7.69
CA MET A 1 -18.14 -7.96 -7.66
C MET A 1 -17.69 -7.93 -6.21
N LYS A 2 -16.80 -8.83 -5.80
CA LYS A 2 -16.31 -9.00 -4.43
C LYS A 2 -14.78 -9.05 -4.44
N LEU A 3 -14.16 -8.36 -3.49
CA LEU A 3 -12.74 -8.52 -3.15
C LEU A 3 -12.66 -9.52 -2.00
N THR A 4 -11.80 -10.52 -2.13
CA THR A 4 -11.49 -11.49 -1.07
C THR A 4 -10.03 -11.36 -0.72
N ILE A 5 -9.73 -11.29 0.57
CA ILE A 5 -8.38 -11.23 1.11
C ILE A 5 -8.20 -12.45 2.00
N SER A 6 -7.13 -13.20 1.80
CA SER A 6 -6.74 -14.36 2.61
C SER A 6 -5.27 -14.25 3.00
N ALA A 7 -4.94 -14.75 4.17
CA ALA A 7 -3.58 -14.81 4.67
C ALA A 7 -3.30 -16.20 5.22
N ASP A 8 -2.10 -16.69 4.97
CA ASP A 8 -1.55 -17.85 5.65
C ASP A 8 -0.67 -17.34 6.80
N ILE A 9 -1.08 -17.59 8.04
CA ILE A 9 -0.37 -17.17 9.23
C ILE A 9 0.13 -18.40 9.97
N GLU A 10 1.46 -18.52 10.10
CA GLU A 10 2.06 -19.57 10.91
C GLU A 10 1.89 -19.23 12.40
N LEU A 11 1.33 -20.15 13.17
CA LEU A 11 1.06 -19.97 14.59
C LEU A 11 2.22 -20.40 15.49
N GLU A 12 3.24 -21.03 14.92
CA GLU A 12 4.34 -21.59 15.69
C GLU A 12 5.63 -20.76 15.52
N THR A 13 6.13 -20.30 16.65
CA THR A 13 7.44 -19.66 16.88
C THR A 13 7.60 -18.23 16.33
N PRO A 14 8.02 -17.26 17.15
CA PRO A 14 8.38 -15.94 16.69
C PRO A 14 9.70 -16.03 15.89
N SER A 15 9.59 -16.28 14.60
CA SER A 15 10.71 -16.16 13.67
C SER A 15 10.66 -14.79 13.00
N LYS A 16 11.73 -14.40 12.32
CA LYS A 16 11.77 -13.16 11.50
C LYS A 16 10.63 -13.07 10.48
N ALA A 17 9.93 -14.16 10.21
CA ALA A 17 8.74 -14.21 9.37
C ALA A 17 7.54 -13.44 9.94
N THR A 18 7.52 -13.17 11.23
CA THR A 18 6.42 -12.45 11.90
C THR A 18 6.31 -10.98 11.48
N TYR A 19 7.37 -10.39 10.94
CA TYR A 19 7.36 -8.99 10.54
C TYR A 19 6.76 -8.73 9.16
N VAL A 20 6.36 -9.78 8.45
CA VAL A 20 5.75 -9.66 7.12
C VAL A 20 4.58 -10.61 7.01
N THR A 21 3.40 -10.06 6.82
CA THR A 21 2.19 -10.85 6.54
C THR A 21 1.91 -10.82 5.05
N TRP A 22 1.97 -11.98 4.40
CA TRP A 22 1.60 -12.12 3.00
C TRP A 22 0.11 -12.38 2.84
N LEU A 23 -0.47 -11.69 1.86
CA LEU A 23 -1.89 -11.74 1.55
C LEU A 23 -2.09 -12.14 0.09
N ASP A 24 -2.99 -13.07 -0.12
CA ASP A 24 -3.54 -13.38 -1.44
C ASP A 24 -4.88 -12.68 -1.61
N VAL A 25 -4.99 -11.90 -2.66
CA VAL A 25 -6.16 -11.08 -2.95
C VAL A 25 -6.81 -11.55 -4.24
N GLY A 26 -8.11 -11.76 -4.21
CA GLY A 26 -8.88 -12.14 -5.37
C GLY A 26 -10.03 -11.18 -5.65
N ILE A 27 -10.32 -10.95 -6.92
CA ILE A 27 -11.52 -10.23 -7.36
C ILE A 27 -12.41 -11.15 -8.18
N ALA A 28 -13.66 -11.29 -7.77
CA ALA A 28 -14.60 -12.22 -8.37
C ALA A 28 -16.05 -11.74 -8.21
N ASP A 29 -16.97 -12.37 -8.94
CA ASP A 29 -18.41 -12.32 -8.67
C ASP A 29 -19.06 -13.67 -9.01
N ALA A 30 -20.39 -13.69 -9.17
CA ALA A 30 -21.11 -14.91 -9.49
C ALA A 30 -20.75 -15.52 -10.86
N ALA A 31 -20.19 -14.74 -11.78
CA ALA A 31 -19.78 -15.19 -13.11
C ALA A 31 -18.36 -15.78 -13.12
N GLY A 32 -17.53 -15.47 -12.13
CA GLY A 32 -16.18 -16.02 -12.03
C GLY A 32 -15.15 -15.12 -11.37
N LYS A 33 -13.89 -15.54 -11.48
CA LYS A 33 -12.71 -14.82 -10.99
C LYS A 33 -12.17 -13.91 -12.10
N TYR A 34 -11.82 -12.70 -11.77
CA TYR A 34 -11.37 -11.68 -12.72
C TYR A 34 -9.91 -11.28 -12.55
N GLY A 35 -9.34 -11.56 -11.41
CA GLY A 35 -7.94 -11.25 -11.15
C GLY A 35 -7.49 -11.63 -9.76
N VAL A 36 -6.17 -11.51 -9.58
CA VAL A 36 -5.47 -11.77 -8.33
C VAL A 36 -4.42 -10.72 -8.07
N ALA A 37 -4.05 -10.54 -6.81
CA ALA A 37 -2.86 -9.81 -6.41
C ALA A 37 -2.17 -10.53 -5.26
N ARG A 38 -0.85 -10.35 -5.19
CA ARG A 38 -0.02 -10.74 -4.05
C ARG A 38 0.43 -9.46 -3.34
N VAL A 39 0.18 -9.40 -2.05
CA VAL A 39 0.41 -8.20 -1.22
C VAL A 39 1.13 -8.59 0.04
N ALA A 40 2.02 -7.76 0.55
CA ALA A 40 2.61 -7.92 1.87
C ALA A 40 2.26 -6.72 2.76
N ILE A 41 1.99 -6.98 4.03
CA ILE A 41 2.06 -5.97 5.08
C ILE A 41 3.39 -6.14 5.78
N VAL A 42 4.22 -5.11 5.78
CA VAL A 42 5.47 -5.05 6.54
C VAL A 42 5.18 -4.32 7.84
N HIS A 43 5.32 -5.03 8.96
CA HIS A 43 5.04 -4.53 10.30
C HIS A 43 6.23 -3.75 10.85
N VAL A 44 6.41 -2.53 10.34
CA VAL A 44 7.55 -1.67 10.68
C VAL A 44 7.55 -1.31 12.17
N GLY A 45 6.38 -1.08 12.75
CA GLY A 45 6.24 -0.80 14.18
C GLY A 45 6.75 -1.95 15.05
N GLU A 46 6.39 -3.19 14.73
CA GLU A 46 6.84 -4.37 15.49
C GLU A 46 8.35 -4.59 15.40
N ILE A 47 8.95 -4.30 14.22
CA ILE A 47 10.40 -4.38 14.05
C ILE A 47 11.10 -3.32 14.91
N ALA A 48 10.60 -2.11 14.92
CA ALA A 48 11.15 -1.01 15.72
C ALA A 48 11.03 -1.27 17.22
N ASP A 49 9.88 -1.75 17.67
CA ASP A 49 9.63 -2.09 19.09
C ASP A 49 10.51 -3.23 19.58
N ALA A 50 10.84 -4.18 18.70
CA ALA A 50 11.76 -5.27 19.01
C ALA A 50 13.24 -4.83 19.05
N LEU A 51 13.53 -3.52 18.92
CA LEU A 51 14.89 -2.99 18.74
C LEU A 51 15.61 -3.63 17.55
N GLY A 52 14.83 -4.12 16.60
CA GLY A 52 15.33 -4.76 15.38
C GLY A 52 15.75 -3.75 14.34
N ASP A 53 16.70 -4.14 13.52
CA ASP A 53 17.00 -3.45 12.28
C ASP A 53 16.14 -4.05 11.16
N LEU A 54 15.48 -3.19 10.43
CA LEU A 54 14.62 -3.56 9.30
C LEU A 54 15.41 -4.28 8.21
N TYR A 55 16.66 -3.88 8.01
CA TYR A 55 17.52 -4.46 6.98
C TYR A 55 17.78 -5.96 7.18
N PRO A 56 18.25 -6.45 8.36
CA PRO A 56 18.36 -7.88 8.60
C PRO A 56 17.03 -8.66 8.51
N ALA A 57 15.91 -8.01 8.83
CA ALA A 57 14.60 -8.66 8.76
C ALA A 57 14.16 -8.93 7.31
N LEU A 58 14.46 -8.01 6.39
CA LEU A 58 14.04 -8.08 5.00
C LEU A 58 15.13 -8.57 4.03
N ARG A 59 16.39 -8.64 4.49
CA ARG A 59 17.54 -9.03 3.67
C ARG A 59 17.37 -10.42 3.07
N GLY A 60 17.71 -10.56 1.79
CA GLY A 60 17.57 -11.79 1.03
C GLY A 60 16.14 -12.13 0.62
N THR A 61 15.19 -11.26 0.92
CA THR A 61 13.80 -11.38 0.49
C THR A 61 13.53 -10.47 -0.71
N LYS A 62 12.37 -10.64 -1.33
CA LYS A 62 11.88 -9.72 -2.38
C LYS A 62 11.64 -8.29 -1.87
N LEU A 63 11.63 -8.11 -0.56
CA LEU A 63 11.36 -6.82 0.09
C LEU A 63 12.65 -6.04 0.42
N GLU A 64 13.83 -6.62 0.17
CA GLU A 64 15.12 -5.98 0.46
C GLU A 64 15.25 -4.58 -0.19
N ALA A 65 14.75 -4.43 -1.40
CA ALA A 65 14.76 -3.14 -2.10
C ALA A 65 13.99 -2.02 -1.37
N LEU A 66 13.05 -2.37 -0.49
CA LEU A 66 12.33 -1.40 0.33
C LEU A 66 13.25 -0.72 1.36
N CYS A 67 14.24 -1.47 1.87
CA CYS A 67 15.18 -0.95 2.86
C CYS A 67 15.94 0.25 2.32
N ASP A 68 16.55 0.08 1.16
CA ASP A 68 17.34 1.14 0.53
C ASP A 68 16.48 2.33 0.07
N ALA A 69 15.23 2.05 -0.33
CA ALA A 69 14.36 3.07 -0.86
C ALA A 69 13.75 3.96 0.23
N TYR A 70 13.22 3.36 1.30
CA TYR A 70 12.35 4.06 2.24
C TYR A 70 12.89 4.21 3.64
N PHE A 71 13.91 3.42 4.04
CA PHE A 71 14.36 3.38 5.42
C PHE A 71 15.79 3.86 5.58
N SER A 72 16.08 4.40 6.77
CA SER A 72 17.41 4.79 7.24
C SER A 72 17.45 4.64 8.75
N GLN A 73 18.49 4.00 9.29
CA GLN A 73 18.67 3.81 10.73
C GLN A 73 17.48 3.13 11.43
N GLY A 74 16.86 2.14 10.75
CA GLY A 74 15.75 1.38 11.30
C GLY A 74 14.38 2.05 11.23
N TRP A 75 14.28 3.26 10.66
CA TRP A 75 13.04 4.00 10.53
C TRP A 75 12.87 4.58 9.12
N TYR A 76 11.70 5.10 8.82
CA TYR A 76 11.45 5.82 7.57
C TYR A 76 12.39 7.01 7.39
N LYS A 77 12.85 7.24 6.18
CA LYS A 77 13.53 8.49 5.81
C LYS A 77 12.59 9.68 5.95
N ASP A 78 13.12 10.86 6.21
CA ASP A 78 12.35 12.08 6.48
C ASP A 78 11.27 12.36 5.42
N ASP A 79 11.56 12.10 4.15
CA ASP A 79 10.60 12.28 3.06
C ASP A 79 9.37 11.37 3.16
N PHE A 80 9.42 10.33 3.98
CA PHE A 80 8.39 9.31 4.14
C PHE A 80 7.87 9.16 5.57
N ALA A 81 8.41 9.91 6.52
CA ALA A 81 8.13 9.75 7.94
C ALA A 81 6.88 10.52 8.41
N ASP A 82 6.25 11.29 7.55
CA ASP A 82 5.16 12.22 7.88
C ASP A 82 3.75 11.66 7.66
N GLY A 83 3.59 10.36 7.48
CA GLY A 83 2.29 9.72 7.30
C GLY A 83 1.56 9.44 8.62
N ALA A 84 0.31 8.98 8.50
CA ALA A 84 -0.55 8.73 9.65
C ALA A 84 -0.39 7.33 10.25
N GLY A 85 0.28 6.42 9.57
CA GLY A 85 0.49 5.04 10.00
C GLY A 85 1.96 4.72 10.26
N ILE A 86 2.22 3.45 10.55
CA ILE A 86 3.56 2.96 10.84
C ILE A 86 3.97 1.88 9.84
N ASP A 87 3.04 1.00 9.47
CA ASP A 87 3.32 -0.15 8.63
C ASP A 87 3.39 0.21 7.13
N LEU A 88 3.78 -0.74 6.29
CA LEU A 88 3.89 -0.55 4.86
C LEU A 88 3.12 -1.64 4.13
N ILE A 89 2.30 -1.25 3.15
CA ILE A 89 1.69 -2.17 2.18
C ILE A 89 2.60 -2.28 0.96
N TYR A 90 3.00 -3.48 0.62
CA TYR A 90 3.73 -3.77 -0.61
C TYR A 90 2.88 -4.60 -1.55
N VAL A 91 2.52 -4.07 -2.71
CA VAL A 91 1.78 -4.77 -3.75
C VAL A 91 2.79 -5.40 -4.71
N GLU A 92 3.09 -6.68 -4.50
CA GLU A 92 4.11 -7.40 -5.29
C GLU A 92 3.68 -7.59 -6.74
N SER A 93 2.45 -8.04 -6.94
CA SER A 93 1.91 -8.31 -8.27
C SER A 93 0.41 -8.11 -8.33
N ILE A 94 -0.07 -7.79 -9.52
CA ILE A 94 -1.49 -7.75 -9.86
C ILE A 94 -1.64 -8.37 -11.23
N GLU A 95 -2.52 -9.34 -11.34
CA GLU A 95 -2.86 -10.02 -12.58
C GLU A 95 -4.37 -9.94 -12.78
N ILE A 96 -4.79 -9.32 -13.89
CA ILE A 96 -6.18 -9.23 -14.31
C ILE A 96 -6.33 -10.05 -15.58
N ASP A 97 -7.37 -10.88 -15.64
CA ASP A 97 -7.68 -11.67 -16.81
C ASP A 97 -7.76 -10.79 -18.06
N ALA A 98 -7.21 -11.24 -19.17
CA ALA A 98 -7.10 -10.48 -20.42
C ALA A 98 -8.45 -9.90 -20.89
N ALA A 99 -9.53 -10.68 -20.71
CA ALA A 99 -10.89 -10.26 -21.07
C ALA A 99 -11.41 -9.08 -20.22
N HIS A 100 -10.76 -8.77 -19.10
CA HIS A 100 -11.21 -7.77 -18.12
C HIS A 100 -10.23 -6.61 -17.91
N GLN A 101 -9.07 -6.60 -18.56
CA GLN A 101 -8.04 -5.56 -18.41
C GLN A 101 -8.57 -4.15 -18.72
N HIS A 102 -9.52 -4.02 -19.67
CA HIS A 102 -10.12 -2.74 -20.01
C HIS A 102 -11.02 -2.13 -18.93
N LYS A 103 -11.34 -2.87 -17.87
CA LYS A 103 -12.25 -2.44 -16.79
C LYS A 103 -11.53 -1.73 -15.65
N ASN A 104 -10.24 -1.51 -15.73
CA ASN A 104 -9.42 -0.91 -14.66
C ASN A 104 -9.58 -1.58 -13.29
N LEU A 105 -9.77 -2.91 -13.30
CA LEU A 105 -9.97 -3.68 -12.07
C LEU A 105 -8.73 -3.72 -11.17
N ASP A 106 -7.56 -3.59 -11.75
CA ASP A 106 -6.29 -3.42 -11.06
C ASP A 106 -6.28 -2.15 -10.19
N LEU A 107 -6.66 -1.01 -10.75
CA LEU A 107 -6.77 0.25 -10.01
C LEU A 107 -7.81 0.16 -8.90
N ALA A 108 -8.98 -0.40 -9.21
CA ALA A 108 -10.05 -0.59 -8.24
C ALA A 108 -9.62 -1.52 -7.09
N MET A 109 -8.87 -2.59 -7.41
CA MET A 109 -8.33 -3.52 -6.42
C MET A 109 -7.35 -2.83 -5.47
N VAL A 110 -6.36 -2.10 -5.99
CA VAL A 110 -5.36 -1.41 -5.18
C VAL A 110 -6.01 -0.33 -4.33
N ARG A 111 -6.91 0.46 -4.90
CA ARG A 111 -7.66 1.45 -4.14
C ARG A 111 -8.38 0.80 -2.96
N LYS A 112 -9.12 -0.27 -3.22
CA LYS A 112 -9.87 -0.97 -2.17
C LYS A 112 -8.97 -1.61 -1.12
N LEU A 113 -7.81 -2.12 -1.51
CA LEU A 113 -6.80 -2.63 -0.58
C LEU A 113 -6.30 -1.52 0.35
N CYS A 114 -5.92 -0.38 -0.21
CA CYS A 114 -5.47 0.76 0.59
C CYS A 114 -6.56 1.30 1.52
N ASP A 115 -7.82 1.34 1.05
CA ASP A 115 -8.95 1.74 1.88
C ASP A 115 -9.24 0.76 3.03
N THR A 116 -8.97 -0.53 2.81
CA THR A 116 -9.30 -1.58 3.78
C THR A 116 -8.17 -1.83 4.78
N LEU A 117 -6.92 -1.83 4.31
CA LEU A 117 -5.74 -2.21 5.08
C LEU A 117 -4.86 -1.01 5.47
N GLY A 118 -5.12 0.15 4.87
CA GLY A 118 -4.22 1.30 4.99
C GLY A 118 -4.30 2.07 6.31
N SER A 119 -5.26 1.76 7.19
CA SER A 119 -5.48 2.55 8.42
C SER A 119 -4.32 2.51 9.44
N GLY A 120 -3.43 1.55 9.33
CA GLY A 120 -2.22 1.44 10.14
C GLY A 120 -0.94 1.66 9.35
N CYS A 121 -1.05 1.94 8.06
CA CYS A 121 0.09 1.98 7.15
C CYS A 121 0.48 3.40 6.77
N GLN A 122 1.78 3.60 6.71
CA GLN A 122 2.43 4.84 6.28
C GLN A 122 2.43 4.99 4.76
N LEU A 123 2.78 3.91 4.07
CA LEU A 123 2.96 3.87 2.63
C LEU A 123 2.25 2.67 2.01
N ALA A 124 1.76 2.87 0.79
CA ALA A 124 1.56 1.79 -0.17
C ALA A 124 2.66 1.86 -1.22
N VAL A 125 3.30 0.74 -1.49
CA VAL A 125 4.45 0.63 -2.40
C VAL A 125 4.19 -0.47 -3.42
N MET A 126 4.66 -0.28 -4.65
CA MET A 126 4.61 -1.29 -5.69
C MET A 126 5.81 -1.17 -6.63
N PRO A 127 6.18 -2.25 -7.35
CA PRO A 127 7.20 -2.17 -8.38
C PRO A 127 6.79 -1.24 -9.51
N TYR A 128 7.71 -0.40 -9.94
CA TYR A 128 7.59 0.35 -11.19
C TYR A 128 7.92 -0.58 -12.36
N ARG A 129 7.02 -0.70 -13.30
CA ARG A 129 7.21 -1.58 -14.45
C ARG A 129 7.52 -0.81 -15.75
N ASP A 130 6.78 0.27 -15.99
CA ASP A 130 6.95 1.11 -17.18
C ASP A 130 6.26 2.47 -17.01
N ALA A 131 6.59 3.42 -17.89
CA ALA A 131 6.06 4.79 -17.82
C ALA A 131 4.55 4.87 -18.06
N LEU A 132 3.98 3.97 -18.87
CA LEU A 132 2.55 3.96 -19.14
C LEU A 132 1.78 3.49 -17.91
N ALA A 133 2.26 2.44 -17.26
CA ALA A 133 1.72 1.97 -16.00
C ALA A 133 1.82 3.05 -14.91
N ALA A 134 2.96 3.76 -14.83
CA ALA A 134 3.15 4.85 -13.89
C ALA A 134 2.08 5.95 -14.03
N GLY A 135 1.74 6.35 -15.25
CA GLY A 135 0.69 7.33 -15.51
C GLY A 135 -0.69 6.89 -15.01
N ARG A 136 -1.01 5.60 -15.13
CA ARG A 136 -2.26 5.02 -14.59
C ARG A 136 -2.26 5.01 -13.05
N TRP A 137 -1.19 4.56 -12.44
CA TRP A 137 -1.07 4.51 -10.97
C TRP A 137 -1.03 5.90 -10.33
N GLY A 138 -0.52 6.90 -11.07
CA GLY A 138 -0.59 8.31 -10.67
C GLY A 138 -2.01 8.81 -10.39
N GLN A 139 -3.03 8.23 -11.02
CA GLN A 139 -4.44 8.55 -10.75
C GLN A 139 -4.88 8.14 -9.34
N LEU A 140 -4.18 7.19 -8.72
CA LEU A 140 -4.39 6.81 -7.33
C LEU A 140 -3.46 7.55 -6.35
N GLY A 141 -2.59 8.42 -6.85
CA GLY A 141 -1.62 9.15 -6.04
C GLY A 141 -0.26 8.47 -5.90
N PHE A 142 0.01 7.41 -6.67
CA PHE A 142 1.36 6.83 -6.71
C PHE A 142 2.32 7.74 -7.47
N SER A 143 3.51 7.89 -6.94
CA SER A 143 4.63 8.59 -7.57
C SER A 143 5.89 7.73 -7.54
N LEU A 144 6.85 8.03 -8.41
CA LEU A 144 8.15 7.37 -8.40
C LEU A 144 8.92 7.77 -7.14
N THR A 145 9.53 6.80 -6.48
CA THR A 145 10.31 7.03 -5.26
C THR A 145 11.54 7.89 -5.53
N THR A 146 12.16 7.72 -6.70
CA THR A 146 13.28 8.55 -7.12
C THR A 146 13.11 8.88 -8.59
N PRO A 147 12.86 10.15 -8.96
CA PRO A 147 12.77 10.55 -10.34
C PRO A 147 14.03 10.19 -11.13
N GLY A 148 13.86 9.58 -12.30
CA GLY A 148 14.95 9.24 -13.21
C GLY A 148 15.75 7.97 -12.89
N ARG A 149 15.40 7.25 -11.82
CA ARG A 149 15.99 5.92 -11.54
C ARG A 149 15.03 4.81 -11.92
N THR A 150 15.55 3.85 -12.66
CA THR A 150 14.82 2.66 -13.13
C THR A 150 14.62 1.58 -12.06
N ASN A 151 15.02 1.82 -10.84
CA ASN A 151 14.86 0.86 -9.75
C ASN A 151 13.49 0.91 -9.15
N GLY A 152 12.62 0.92 -9.99
CA GLY A 152 11.49 0.22 -9.97
C GLY A 152 10.53 0.28 -8.78
N LEU A 153 10.47 1.29 -7.95
CA LEU A 153 9.46 1.43 -6.91
C LEU A 153 8.64 2.71 -7.08
N MET A 154 7.35 2.55 -6.93
CA MET A 154 6.39 3.64 -6.79
C MET A 154 5.80 3.59 -5.39
N HIS A 155 5.50 4.73 -4.83
CA HIS A 155 4.87 4.84 -3.53
C HIS A 155 3.70 5.82 -3.53
N MET A 156 2.84 5.63 -2.55
CA MET A 156 1.75 6.51 -2.22
C MET A 156 1.70 6.65 -0.70
N LYS A 157 1.72 7.87 -0.20
CA LYS A 157 1.53 8.14 1.23
C LYS A 157 0.08 7.88 1.60
N LEU A 158 -0.12 7.04 2.62
CA LEU A 158 -1.43 6.73 3.17
C LEU A 158 -1.73 7.70 4.32
N GLY A 159 -2.98 8.02 4.53
CA GLY A 159 -3.40 8.95 5.56
C GLY A 159 -3.46 10.42 5.17
N TYR A 160 -2.82 10.82 4.05
CA TYR A 160 -2.95 12.17 3.50
C TYR A 160 -3.83 12.26 2.27
N ARG A 161 -4.66 11.27 2.12
CA ARG A 161 -5.56 11.28 1.03
C ARG A 161 -6.84 11.89 1.36
N HIS A 162 -6.95 13.06 1.17
CA HIS A 162 -8.12 13.63 1.27
C HIS A 162 -8.19 14.76 0.76
N ALA A 163 -8.87 14.84 1.10
CA ALA A 163 -9.65 15.82 1.33
C ALA A 163 -9.33 16.90 0.45
N GLN A 164 -9.63 16.74 -0.54
CA GLN A 164 -9.96 17.81 -1.21
C GLN A 164 -11.32 18.19 -0.91
N VAL A 165 -11.54 18.82 -0.12
CA VAL A 165 -12.53 19.44 0.15
C VAL A 165 -12.73 20.50 -0.32
N VAL A 166 -13.40 20.77 -0.82
CA VAL A 166 -14.23 21.21 -0.41
C VAL A 166 -14.55 22.48 -0.58
N ASP A 167 -15.20 22.72 -1.25
CA ASP A 167 -15.96 23.86 -1.42
C ASP A 167 -15.97 24.78 -0.24
N ALA A 168 -15.10 25.73 -0.33
CA ALA A 168 -15.04 26.80 0.62
C ALA A 168 -16.29 27.72 0.57
N THR A 169 -17.18 27.48 -0.35
CA THR A 169 -18.40 28.32 -0.52
C THR A 169 -19.62 27.77 0.19
N GLY A 170 -19.48 26.57 0.79
CA GLY A 170 -20.59 25.98 1.55
C GLY A 170 -21.79 25.57 0.72
N SER A 171 -21.64 25.44 -0.56
CA SER A 171 -22.73 24.99 -1.43
C SER A 171 -22.97 23.48 -1.43
N GLY A 172 -22.27 22.78 -0.58
CA GLY A 172 -22.82 21.54 -0.06
C GLY A 172 -22.47 20.24 -0.75
N ASP A 173 -21.69 20.20 -1.77
CA ASP A 173 -21.26 18.96 -2.37
C ASP A 173 -19.89 18.55 -1.84
N PHE A 174 -19.93 17.75 -0.78
CA PHE A 174 -18.73 17.17 -0.24
C PHE A 174 -18.42 15.86 -0.96
N GLU A 175 -17.41 15.84 -1.73
CA GLU A 175 -16.84 14.59 -2.16
C GLU A 175 -15.77 14.14 -1.14
N VAL A 176 -16.22 13.40 -0.14
CA VAL A 176 -15.33 12.84 0.87
C VAL A 176 -14.75 11.55 0.34
N LEU A 177 -13.48 11.52 0.04
CA LEU A 177 -12.79 10.29 -0.25
C LEU A 177 -12.73 9.42 1.01
N PRO A 178 -12.86 8.09 0.89
CA PRO A 178 -12.90 7.19 2.05
C PRO A 178 -11.75 7.35 3.05
N THR A 179 -10.57 7.71 2.55
CA THR A 179 -9.37 7.92 3.37
C THR A 179 -9.37 9.21 4.18
N VAL A 180 -10.24 10.15 3.88
CA VAL A 180 -10.39 11.37 4.66
C VAL A 180 -10.90 11.10 6.06
N ILE A 181 -11.79 10.12 6.17
CA ILE A 181 -12.35 9.72 7.47
C ILE A 181 -11.26 9.24 8.44
N LEU A 182 -10.19 8.67 7.93
CA LEU A 182 -9.07 8.21 8.74
C LEU A 182 -8.23 9.38 9.27
N HIS A 183 -8.12 10.43 8.50
CA HIS A 183 -7.37 11.62 8.90
C HIS A 183 -8.09 12.41 10.00
N ASP A 184 -9.39 12.61 9.87
CA ASP A 184 -10.18 13.34 10.87
C ASP A 184 -10.18 12.67 12.24
N ARG A 185 -9.98 11.35 12.32
CA ARG A 185 -9.91 10.65 13.60
C ARG A 185 -8.67 11.01 14.44
N HIS A 186 -7.61 11.49 13.81
CA HIS A 186 -6.39 11.87 14.50
C HIS A 186 -6.35 13.36 14.90
N LEU A 187 -7.21 14.18 14.31
CA LEU A 187 -7.27 15.61 14.64
C LEU A 187 -8.24 15.95 15.79
N ASN A 188 -9.10 15.01 16.18
CA ASN A 188 -10.14 15.24 17.18
C ASN A 188 -9.92 14.50 18.52
N ASN A 189 -8.71 14.03 18.79
CA ASN A 189 -8.30 13.48 20.08
C ASN A 189 -7.14 14.36 20.65
#